data_b9d30d4f4ccfc60a742d626a16d1bf3d
#
_entry.id   b9d30d4f4ccfc60a742d626a16d1bf3d
#
_cell.length_a   1.000
_cell.length_b   1.000
_cell.length_c   1.000
_cell.angle_alpha   90.00
_cell.angle_beta   90.00
_cell.angle_gamma   90.00
#
_symmetry.space_group_name_H-M   'P 1'
#
loop_
_entity.id
_entity.type
_entity.pdbx_description
1 polymer ?
#
loop_
_entity_poly.entity_id
_entity_poly.type
_entity_poly.pdbx_seq_one_letter_code
_entity_poly.pdbx_strand_id
1 'polypeptide(L)'
;ALASPWMHFMNFNFSTGVAAVNVPNDAYLGLGVGGWLTDKIYAIAGFGDINSDPTNVFKGFDTFFNKNEYFKHLEVGIAYSKDYMLLDNIHLSLWHRDETSATGDPDGWGFVLSATKYINETYLPFIRFAHTEDAGSLLQNSLALGFGYQPVQGSHLLAGAFNWGQVNESTFDPGLDDQLTF
;
A
#
# COMPACT_ATOMS: atom_id res chain seq x y z
N ALA A 1 11.42 4.71 0.51
CA ALA A 1 12.01 5.31 -0.69
C ALA A 1 11.79 4.46 -1.93
N LEU A 2 11.98 3.15 -1.86
CA LEU A 2 11.79 2.26 -3.03
C LEU A 2 10.32 1.84 -3.26
N ALA A 3 9.39 2.50 -2.62
CA ALA A 3 7.96 2.16 -2.67
C ALA A 3 7.18 2.88 -3.78
N SER A 4 7.78 3.87 -4.44
CA SER A 4 7.10 4.62 -5.49
C SER A 4 7.26 3.95 -6.86
N PRO A 5 6.18 3.48 -7.49
CA PRO A 5 6.25 2.90 -8.85
C PRO A 5 6.64 3.94 -9.90
N TRP A 6 6.40 5.21 -9.63
CA TRP A 6 6.73 6.30 -10.55
C TRP A 6 8.21 6.72 -10.53
N MET A 7 8.90 6.45 -9.42
CA MET A 7 10.26 6.96 -9.21
C MET A 7 11.33 5.86 -9.14
N HIS A 8 10.94 4.60 -8.89
CA HIS A 8 11.88 3.52 -8.62
C HIS A 8 11.56 2.27 -9.46
N PHE A 9 10.77 1.34 -8.91
CA PHE A 9 10.36 0.15 -9.65
C PHE A 9 9.13 0.46 -10.50
N MET A 10 9.17 0.08 -11.76
CA MET A 10 8.02 0.19 -12.68
C MET A 10 6.94 -0.85 -12.37
N ASN A 11 7.24 -1.85 -11.56
CA ASN A 11 6.30 -2.89 -11.17
C ASN A 11 5.64 -2.57 -9.82
N PHE A 12 4.32 -2.49 -9.81
CA PHE A 12 3.51 -2.22 -8.62
C PHE A 12 3.63 -3.29 -7.53
N ASN A 13 3.96 -4.53 -7.87
CA ASN A 13 4.12 -5.61 -6.88
C ASN A 13 5.23 -5.33 -5.86
N PHE A 14 6.19 -4.46 -6.18
CA PHE A 14 7.23 -4.04 -5.25
C PHE A 14 6.82 -2.83 -4.40
N SER A 15 5.70 -2.19 -4.72
CA SER A 15 5.17 -1.06 -3.96
C SER A 15 4.25 -1.56 -2.87
N THR A 16 4.53 -1.27 -1.63
CA THR A 16 3.65 -1.38 -0.44
C THR A 16 2.56 -2.47 -0.44
N GLY A 17 2.76 -3.60 -1.12
CA GLY A 17 1.76 -4.67 -1.17
C GLY A 17 0.49 -4.33 -1.96
N VAL A 18 0.55 -3.40 -2.91
CA VAL A 18 -0.62 -2.88 -3.65
C VAL A 18 -1.50 -3.98 -4.27
N ALA A 19 -0.90 -5.07 -4.74
CA ALA A 19 -1.68 -6.18 -5.28
C ALA A 19 -2.53 -6.94 -4.23
N ALA A 20 -2.16 -6.82 -2.94
CA ALA A 20 -2.89 -7.35 -1.81
C ALA A 20 -3.69 -6.27 -1.04
N VAL A 21 -3.79 -5.06 -1.57
CA VAL A 21 -4.60 -3.97 -0.99
C VAL A 21 -5.50 -3.42 -2.09
N ASN A 22 -6.80 -3.60 -1.96
CA ASN A 22 -7.74 -3.06 -2.92
C ASN A 22 -8.10 -1.60 -2.58
N VAL A 23 -7.14 -0.70 -2.84
CA VAL A 23 -7.36 0.75 -2.70
C VAL A 23 -8.18 1.26 -3.88
N PRO A 24 -9.07 2.24 -3.68
CA PRO A 24 -9.70 2.95 -4.79
C PRO A 24 -8.65 3.52 -5.74
N ASN A 25 -8.74 3.17 -7.02
CA ASN A 25 -7.72 3.54 -8.02
C ASN A 25 -7.86 4.97 -8.54
N ASP A 26 -9.04 5.58 -8.33
CA ASP A 26 -9.40 6.88 -8.86
C ASP A 26 -9.40 7.95 -7.76
N ALA A 27 -9.49 9.21 -8.18
CA ALA A 27 -9.67 10.32 -7.24
C ALA A 27 -11.00 10.20 -6.50
N TYR A 28 -10.96 10.22 -5.18
CA TYR A 28 -12.14 10.06 -4.32
C TYR A 28 -12.19 11.14 -3.23
N LEU A 29 -13.39 11.38 -2.72
CA LEU A 29 -13.58 12.23 -1.55
C LEU A 29 -13.17 11.46 -0.31
N GLY A 30 -12.27 12.02 0.47
CA GLY A 30 -11.80 11.39 1.69
C GLY A 30 -11.27 12.38 2.71
N LEU A 31 -11.02 11.88 3.89
CA LEU A 31 -10.41 12.63 4.99
C LEU A 31 -9.25 11.82 5.55
N GLY A 32 -8.13 12.48 5.76
CA GLY A 32 -6.96 11.88 6.41
C GLY A 32 -6.37 12.81 7.47
N VAL A 33 -5.85 12.22 8.51
CA VAL A 33 -5.09 12.90 9.56
C VAL A 33 -3.83 12.10 9.85
N GLY A 34 -2.74 12.79 10.07
CA GLY A 34 -1.47 12.15 10.43
C GLY A 34 -0.57 13.08 11.22
N GLY A 35 0.32 12.49 11.98
CA GLY A 35 1.28 13.25 12.76
C GLY A 35 2.29 12.39 13.50
N TRP A 36 3.27 13.05 14.06
CA TRP A 36 4.29 12.45 14.91
C TRP A 36 3.79 12.39 16.35
N LEU A 37 3.72 11.17 16.90
CA LEU A 37 3.39 10.92 18.31
C LEU A 37 4.60 11.14 19.21
N THR A 38 5.79 10.86 18.68
CA THR A 38 7.10 11.11 19.30
C THR A 38 8.09 11.57 18.22
N ASP A 39 9.35 11.77 18.55
CA ASP A 39 10.39 12.10 17.56
C ASP A 39 10.66 10.97 16.56
N LYS A 40 10.18 9.75 16.83
CA LYS A 40 10.42 8.57 15.99
C LYS A 40 9.16 7.82 15.57
N ILE A 41 8.05 7.98 16.32
CA ILE A 41 6.80 7.25 16.06
C ILE A 41 5.81 8.21 15.41
N TYR A 42 5.22 7.79 14.32
CA TYR A 42 4.13 8.49 13.64
C TYR A 42 2.89 7.61 13.52
N ALA A 43 1.75 8.25 13.33
CA ALA A 43 0.51 7.57 12.96
C ALA A 43 -0.20 8.37 11.87
N ILE A 44 -0.87 7.65 10.96
CA ILE A 44 -1.69 8.20 9.88
C ILE A 44 -2.99 7.41 9.87
N ALA A 45 -4.12 8.11 9.82
CA ALA A 45 -5.42 7.49 9.66
C ALA A 45 -6.22 8.23 8.60
N GLY A 46 -7.07 7.51 7.91
CA GLY A 46 -7.91 8.10 6.89
C GLY A 46 -9.05 7.20 6.46
N PHE A 47 -10.01 7.76 5.79
CA PHE A 47 -11.06 7.04 5.09
C PHE A 47 -11.49 7.81 3.85
N GLY A 48 -11.99 7.11 2.86
CA GLY A 48 -12.43 7.68 1.60
C GLY A 48 -13.55 6.87 0.96
N ASP A 49 -14.35 7.54 0.16
CA ASP A 49 -15.43 6.95 -0.62
C ASP A 49 -14.89 6.01 -1.70
N ILE A 50 -15.40 4.78 -1.75
CA ILE A 50 -14.99 3.78 -2.76
C ILE A 50 -15.83 3.85 -4.05
N ASN A 51 -16.84 4.70 -4.12
CA ASN A 51 -17.74 4.89 -5.28
C ASN A 51 -17.36 6.09 -6.15
N SER A 52 -16.11 6.53 -6.10
CA SER A 52 -15.64 7.68 -6.87
C SER A 52 -15.84 7.49 -8.39
N ASP A 53 -16.11 8.56 -9.08
CA ASP A 53 -16.23 8.62 -10.53
C ASP A 53 -15.24 9.66 -11.05
N PRO A 54 -14.12 9.24 -11.69
CA PRO A 54 -13.10 10.18 -12.15
C PRO A 54 -13.58 11.11 -13.25
N THR A 55 -14.71 10.79 -13.91
CA THR A 55 -15.34 11.63 -14.94
C THR A 55 -16.28 12.66 -14.36
N ASN A 56 -16.68 12.51 -13.09
CA ASN A 56 -17.58 13.43 -12.40
C ASN A 56 -17.11 13.68 -10.95
N VAL A 57 -16.25 14.67 -10.79
CA VAL A 57 -15.61 15.01 -9.51
C VAL A 57 -16.61 15.34 -8.40
N PHE A 58 -17.78 15.89 -8.74
CA PHE A 58 -18.81 16.27 -7.77
C PHE A 58 -19.68 15.11 -7.31
N LYS A 59 -19.70 14.00 -8.04
CA LYS A 59 -20.44 12.79 -7.65
C LYS A 59 -19.93 12.22 -6.32
N GLY A 60 -18.64 12.38 -6.01
CA GLY A 60 -18.06 11.98 -4.74
C GLY A 60 -18.74 12.60 -3.51
N PHE A 61 -19.29 13.80 -3.62
CA PHE A 61 -20.07 14.40 -2.51
C PHE A 61 -21.39 13.67 -2.29
N ASP A 62 -22.06 13.24 -3.35
CA ASP A 62 -23.32 12.49 -3.23
C ASP A 62 -23.06 11.07 -2.72
N THR A 63 -22.07 10.36 -3.28
CA THR A 63 -21.79 8.98 -2.90
C THR A 63 -21.24 8.88 -1.48
N PHE A 64 -20.39 9.81 -1.07
CA PHE A 64 -19.80 9.85 0.28
C PHE A 64 -20.86 9.90 1.39
N PHE A 65 -21.92 10.69 1.22
CA PHE A 65 -22.94 10.85 2.24
C PHE A 65 -24.17 9.93 2.08
N ASN A 66 -24.38 9.37 0.89
CA ASN A 66 -25.57 8.57 0.60
C ASN A 66 -25.28 7.05 0.57
N LYS A 67 -24.10 6.65 0.10
CA LYS A 67 -23.72 5.24 0.01
C LYS A 67 -23.14 4.70 1.32
N ASN A 68 -22.35 5.51 2.00
CA ASN A 68 -21.63 5.12 3.23
C ASN A 68 -20.73 3.89 3.04
N GLU A 69 -20.14 3.74 1.88
CA GLU A 69 -19.22 2.68 1.51
C GLU A 69 -17.81 3.28 1.45
N TYR A 70 -16.91 2.84 2.35
CA TYR A 70 -15.62 3.49 2.56
C TYR A 70 -14.45 2.50 2.54
N PHE A 71 -13.33 2.99 2.03
CA PHE A 71 -12.02 2.46 2.37
C PHE A 71 -11.49 3.18 3.61
N LYS A 72 -11.07 2.41 4.62
CA LYS A 72 -10.57 2.91 5.91
C LYS A 72 -9.13 2.44 6.10
N HIS A 73 -8.29 3.28 6.63
CA HIS A 73 -6.86 3.01 6.75
C HIS A 73 -6.29 3.58 8.04
N LEU A 74 -5.40 2.82 8.68
CA LEU A 74 -4.61 3.21 9.83
C LEU A 74 -3.19 2.71 9.65
N GLU A 75 -2.21 3.61 9.73
CA GLU A 75 -0.80 3.27 9.71
C GLU A 75 -0.11 3.76 10.98
N VAL A 76 0.74 2.93 11.55
CA VAL A 76 1.66 3.30 12.63
C VAL A 76 3.06 2.89 12.22
N GLY A 77 4.01 3.81 12.34
CA GLY A 77 5.38 3.55 11.93
C GLY A 77 6.40 4.14 12.89
N ILE A 78 7.59 3.53 12.82
CA ILE A 78 8.80 3.99 13.52
C ILE A 78 9.83 4.34 12.46
N ALA A 79 10.32 5.58 12.46
CA ALA A 79 11.38 6.04 11.58
C ALA A 79 12.65 6.37 12.38
N TYR A 80 13.80 6.26 11.74
CA TYR A 80 15.08 6.65 12.35
C TYR A 80 15.06 8.12 12.77
N SER A 81 14.57 8.99 11.86
CA SER A 81 14.30 10.41 12.10
C SER A 81 13.23 10.92 11.15
N LYS A 82 12.71 12.12 11.36
CA LYS A 82 11.72 12.75 10.48
C LYS A 82 12.25 12.92 9.05
N ASP A 83 13.52 13.28 8.90
CA ASP A 83 14.15 13.49 7.58
C ASP A 83 14.33 12.19 6.80
N TYR A 84 14.48 11.06 7.49
CA TYR A 84 14.67 9.74 6.91
C TYR A 84 13.41 8.87 6.90
N MET A 85 12.24 9.43 7.17
CA MET A 85 10.98 8.68 7.26
C MET A 85 10.72 7.79 6.04
N LEU A 86 11.08 8.22 4.84
CA LEU A 86 10.87 7.46 3.62
C LEU A 86 11.98 6.44 3.29
N LEU A 87 13.13 6.57 3.94
CA LEU A 87 14.33 5.75 3.65
C LEU A 87 14.61 4.72 4.74
N ASP A 88 14.26 5.03 5.97
CA ASP A 88 14.58 4.23 7.15
C ASP A 88 13.37 4.20 8.08
N ASN A 89 12.47 3.26 7.83
CA ASN A 89 11.27 3.09 8.63
C ASN A 89 10.82 1.63 8.69
N ILE A 90 10.04 1.33 9.73
CA ILE A 90 9.22 0.13 9.85
C ILE A 90 7.81 0.60 10.13
N HIS A 91 6.82 0.15 9.35
CA HIS A 91 5.43 0.49 9.59
C HIS A 91 4.49 -0.69 9.38
N LEU A 92 3.39 -0.64 10.11
CA LEU A 92 2.24 -1.49 9.97
C LEU A 92 1.07 -0.64 9.53
N SER A 93 0.49 -1.00 8.39
CA SER A 93 -0.74 -0.41 7.88
C SER A 93 -1.87 -1.44 8.00
N LEU A 94 -2.97 -1.05 8.60
CA LEU A 94 -4.21 -1.80 8.68
C LEU A 94 -5.23 -1.12 7.78
N TRP A 95 -6.04 -1.87 7.07
CA TRP A 95 -7.08 -1.32 6.23
C TRP A 95 -8.34 -2.19 6.23
N HIS A 96 -9.45 -1.57 5.94
CA HIS A 96 -10.73 -2.21 5.73
C HIS A 96 -11.45 -1.52 4.58
N ARG A 97 -12.09 -2.30 3.73
CA ARG A 97 -12.95 -1.83 2.66
C ARG A 97 -14.34 -2.37 2.86
N ASP A 98 -15.33 -1.50 2.79
CA ASP A 98 -16.74 -1.91 2.83
C ASP A 98 -17.11 -2.59 1.50
N GLU A 99 -18.17 -3.40 1.49
CA GLU A 99 -18.77 -3.95 0.27
C GLU A 99 -19.11 -2.82 -0.70
N THR A 100 -18.87 -3.04 -1.99
CA THR A 100 -19.15 -2.04 -3.02
C THR A 100 -20.39 -2.41 -3.80
N SER A 101 -21.50 -1.72 -3.57
CA SER A 101 -22.77 -1.98 -4.24
C SER A 101 -22.73 -1.78 -5.76
N ALA A 102 -21.79 -0.98 -6.26
CA ALA A 102 -21.65 -0.67 -7.68
C ALA A 102 -20.93 -1.78 -8.47
N THR A 103 -19.94 -2.43 -7.88
CA THR A 103 -19.12 -3.49 -8.52
C THR A 103 -19.43 -4.89 -7.97
N GLY A 104 -20.06 -4.97 -6.79
CA GLY A 104 -20.33 -6.23 -6.11
C GLY A 104 -19.11 -6.83 -5.43
N ASP A 105 -18.03 -6.04 -5.24
CA ASP A 105 -16.87 -6.49 -4.48
C ASP A 105 -17.28 -6.68 -3.02
N PRO A 106 -16.91 -7.81 -2.38
CA PRO A 106 -17.22 -8.07 -0.98
C PRO A 106 -16.50 -7.06 -0.06
N ASP A 107 -17.00 -6.92 1.15
CA ASP A 107 -16.21 -6.28 2.22
C ASP A 107 -14.97 -7.12 2.54
N GLY A 108 -13.99 -6.49 3.13
CA GLY A 108 -12.79 -7.19 3.53
C GLY A 108 -11.77 -6.29 4.19
N TRP A 109 -10.72 -6.91 4.66
CA TRP A 109 -9.68 -6.22 5.41
C TRP A 109 -8.30 -6.80 5.10
N GLY A 110 -7.29 -6.07 5.49
CA GLY A 110 -5.93 -6.56 5.37
C GLY A 110 -4.93 -5.72 6.15
N PHE A 111 -3.68 -6.15 6.07
CA PHE A 111 -2.58 -5.40 6.62
C PHE A 111 -1.35 -5.46 5.73
N VAL A 112 -0.49 -4.47 5.88
CA VAL A 112 0.84 -4.41 5.27
C VAL A 112 1.87 -4.14 6.35
N LEU A 113 2.86 -5.02 6.47
CA LEU A 113 4.06 -4.79 7.26
C LEU A 113 5.22 -4.47 6.31
N SER A 114 5.84 -3.31 6.48
CA SER A 114 6.94 -2.87 5.63
C SER A 114 8.11 -2.41 6.48
N ALA A 115 9.30 -2.81 6.08
CA ALA A 115 10.54 -2.34 6.68
C ALA A 115 11.53 -1.95 5.57
N THR A 116 12.11 -0.78 5.69
CA THR A 116 13.20 -0.29 4.85
C THR A 116 14.28 0.27 5.75
N LYS A 117 15.53 -0.06 5.48
CA LYS A 117 16.67 0.43 6.23
C LYS A 117 17.63 1.18 5.31
N TYR A 118 18.11 2.35 5.75
CA TYR A 118 19.14 3.09 5.02
C TYR A 118 20.49 2.94 5.73
N ILE A 119 21.34 2.07 5.20
CA ILE A 119 22.59 1.67 5.81
C ILE A 119 23.75 2.44 5.18
N ASN A 120 24.52 3.14 6.02
CA ASN A 120 25.68 3.94 5.62
C ASN A 120 25.39 4.91 4.45
N GLU A 121 24.18 5.44 4.38
CA GLU A 121 23.74 6.36 3.33
C GLU A 121 23.97 5.83 1.90
N THR A 122 24.02 4.50 1.76
CA THR A 122 24.41 3.83 0.50
C THR A 122 23.48 2.66 0.17
N TYR A 123 23.09 1.87 1.16
CA TYR A 123 22.37 0.62 0.94
C TYR A 123 20.93 0.70 1.46
N LEU A 124 19.98 0.20 0.67
CA LEU A 124 18.54 0.28 0.92
C LEU A 124 17.88 -1.11 0.83
N PRO A 125 18.19 -2.04 1.74
CA PRO A 125 17.40 -3.28 1.83
C PRO A 125 15.97 -2.96 2.26
N PHE A 126 15.01 -3.74 1.72
CA PHE A 126 13.64 -3.68 2.16
C PHE A 126 12.96 -5.04 2.16
N ILE A 127 11.96 -5.17 3.01
CA ILE A 127 11.02 -6.28 3.06
C ILE A 127 9.60 -5.72 3.22
N ARG A 128 8.63 -6.31 2.50
CA ARG A 128 7.21 -6.01 2.63
C ARG A 128 6.42 -7.29 2.63
N PHE A 129 5.51 -7.39 3.56
CA PHE A 129 4.54 -8.48 3.62
C PHE A 129 3.14 -7.87 3.70
N ALA A 130 2.23 -8.37 2.89
CA ALA A 130 0.83 -7.98 2.92
C ALA A 130 -0.06 -9.22 2.98
N HIS A 131 -1.17 -9.09 3.69
CA HIS A 131 -2.23 -10.09 3.77
C HIS A 131 -3.58 -9.41 3.58
N THR A 132 -4.47 -10.08 2.89
CA THR A 132 -5.84 -9.63 2.63
C THR A 132 -6.80 -10.77 2.81
N GLU A 133 -7.95 -10.48 3.37
CA GLU A 133 -9.09 -11.35 3.42
C GLU A 133 -10.24 -10.67 2.67
N ASP A 134 -10.73 -11.33 1.63
CA ASP A 134 -11.78 -10.86 0.71
C ASP A 134 -11.48 -9.51 0.01
N ALA A 135 -12.33 -8.52 0.12
CA ALA A 135 -12.22 -7.17 -0.43
C ALA A 135 -11.98 -7.07 -1.95
N GLY A 136 -12.12 -8.13 -2.72
CA GLY A 136 -11.86 -8.12 -4.16
C GLY A 136 -10.40 -7.84 -4.54
N SER A 137 -9.44 -8.10 -3.64
CA SER A 137 -8.01 -7.91 -3.91
C SER A 137 -7.47 -8.95 -4.89
N LEU A 138 -6.39 -8.62 -5.60
CA LEU A 138 -5.77 -9.55 -6.56
C LEU A 138 -4.99 -10.66 -5.86
N LEU A 139 -4.28 -10.33 -4.79
CA LEU A 139 -3.47 -11.27 -4.01
C LEU A 139 -4.00 -11.35 -2.58
N GLN A 140 -4.06 -12.56 -2.05
CA GLN A 140 -4.34 -12.82 -0.64
C GLN A 140 -3.11 -12.58 0.22
N ASN A 141 -1.95 -13.05 -0.22
CA ASN A 141 -0.66 -12.82 0.42
C ASN A 141 0.35 -12.28 -0.60
N SER A 142 1.21 -11.38 -0.15
CA SER A 142 2.30 -10.86 -0.96
C SER A 142 3.54 -10.66 -0.10
N LEU A 143 4.69 -11.15 -0.58
CA LEU A 143 6.00 -10.95 0.05
C LEU A 143 6.95 -10.36 -0.98
N ALA A 144 7.43 -9.14 -0.74
CA ALA A 144 8.45 -8.50 -1.54
C ALA A 144 9.75 -8.33 -0.75
N LEU A 145 10.85 -8.70 -1.36
CA LEU A 145 12.21 -8.52 -0.86
C LEU A 145 13.01 -7.75 -1.89
N GLY A 146 13.78 -6.77 -1.47
CA GLY A 146 14.59 -6.03 -2.41
C GLY A 146 15.76 -5.31 -1.76
N PHE A 147 16.61 -4.81 -2.63
CA PHE A 147 17.83 -4.14 -2.25
C PHE A 147 18.14 -3.00 -3.23
N GLY A 148 18.45 -1.83 -2.71
CA GLY A 148 18.94 -0.68 -3.46
C GLY A 148 20.38 -0.34 -3.10
N TYR A 149 21.14 0.13 -4.09
CA TYR A 149 22.49 0.62 -3.95
C TYR A 149 22.61 2.02 -4.54
N GLN A 150 22.94 2.99 -3.72
CA GLN A 150 23.12 4.39 -4.09
C GLN A 150 24.44 4.91 -3.53
N PRO A 151 25.54 4.85 -4.31
CA PRO A 151 26.89 5.14 -3.82
C PRO A 151 27.10 6.60 -3.38
N VAL A 152 26.29 7.51 -3.90
CA VAL A 152 26.30 8.92 -3.52
C VAL A 152 24.86 9.38 -3.38
N GLN A 153 24.53 10.00 -2.25
CA GLN A 153 23.18 10.52 -1.99
C GLN A 153 22.71 11.46 -3.12
N GLY A 154 21.50 11.23 -3.64
CA GLY A 154 20.97 11.98 -4.77
C GLY A 154 21.51 11.59 -6.15
N SER A 155 22.42 10.60 -6.21
CA SER A 155 22.96 10.05 -7.46
C SER A 155 22.10 8.89 -8.01
N HIS A 156 22.67 8.17 -8.98
CA HIS A 156 22.02 6.98 -9.55
C HIS A 156 21.73 5.91 -8.49
N LEU A 157 20.55 5.32 -8.56
CA LEU A 157 20.13 4.20 -7.75
C LEU A 157 20.08 2.95 -8.62
N LEU A 158 20.83 1.92 -8.23
CA LEU A 158 20.68 0.55 -8.76
C LEU A 158 19.86 -0.26 -7.77
N ALA A 159 18.78 -0.88 -8.23
CA ALA A 159 17.92 -1.68 -7.35
C ALA A 159 17.47 -2.97 -8.03
N GLY A 160 17.29 -4.00 -7.23
CA GLY A 160 16.70 -5.27 -7.62
C GLY A 160 15.72 -5.74 -6.56
N ALA A 161 14.69 -6.45 -6.99
CA ALA A 161 13.67 -6.96 -6.08
C ALA A 161 13.07 -8.28 -6.59
N PHE A 162 12.49 -9.02 -5.66
CA PHE A 162 11.73 -10.23 -5.87
C PHE A 162 10.39 -10.09 -5.16
N ASN A 163 9.31 -10.54 -5.78
CA ASN A 163 7.99 -10.66 -5.15
C ASN A 163 7.42 -12.05 -5.38
N TRP A 164 6.89 -12.64 -4.33
CA TRP A 164 5.98 -13.78 -4.35
C TRP A 164 4.59 -13.30 -3.95
N GLY A 165 3.57 -13.74 -4.69
CA GLY A 165 2.17 -13.42 -4.43
C GLY A 165 1.27 -14.64 -4.58
N GLN A 166 0.48 -14.92 -3.56
CA GLN A 166 -0.58 -15.90 -3.58
C GLN A 166 -1.86 -15.25 -4.07
N VAL A 167 -2.50 -15.85 -5.07
CA VAL A 167 -3.75 -15.35 -5.64
C VAL A 167 -4.87 -15.39 -4.60
N ASN A 168 -5.73 -14.39 -4.62
CA ASN A 168 -6.90 -14.35 -3.75
C ASN A 168 -8.03 -15.20 -4.35
N GLU A 169 -8.30 -16.36 -3.77
CA GLU A 169 -9.33 -17.31 -4.23
C GLU A 169 -10.76 -16.78 -4.05
N SER A 170 -10.97 -15.75 -3.21
CA SER A 170 -12.29 -15.10 -3.10
C SER A 170 -12.59 -14.18 -4.28
N THR A 171 -11.55 -13.71 -4.98
CA THR A 171 -11.68 -12.83 -6.15
C THR A 171 -11.60 -13.60 -7.46
N PHE A 172 -10.83 -14.70 -7.50
CA PHE A 172 -10.58 -15.50 -8.71
C PHE A 172 -10.97 -16.97 -8.50
N ASP A 173 -11.20 -17.68 -9.60
CA ASP A 173 -11.45 -19.10 -9.56
C ASP A 173 -10.29 -19.84 -8.86
N PRO A 174 -10.61 -20.82 -7.98
CA PRO A 174 -9.61 -21.65 -7.32
C PRO A 174 -8.72 -22.39 -8.34
N GLY A 175 -7.43 -22.44 -8.07
CA GLY A 175 -6.46 -23.21 -8.87
C GLY A 175 -5.57 -22.38 -9.78
N LEU A 176 -5.57 -21.05 -9.63
CA LEU A 176 -4.50 -20.22 -10.20
C LEU A 176 -3.20 -20.39 -9.40
N ASP A 177 -2.09 -20.50 -10.13
CA ASP A 177 -0.78 -20.63 -9.52
C ASP A 177 -0.30 -19.32 -8.87
N ASP A 178 0.59 -19.45 -7.89
CA ASP A 178 1.26 -18.31 -7.26
C ASP A 178 2.08 -17.50 -8.26
N GLN A 179 2.10 -16.19 -8.08
CA GLN A 179 2.84 -15.28 -8.94
C GLN A 179 4.27 -15.05 -8.41
N LEU A 180 5.25 -15.15 -9.31
CA LEU A 180 6.63 -14.74 -9.04
C LEU A 180 7.00 -13.57 -9.96
N THR A 181 7.63 -12.53 -9.38
CA THR A 181 8.05 -11.33 -10.12
C THR A 181 9.48 -10.93 -9.72
N PHE A 182 10.28 -10.52 -10.69
CA PHE A 182 11.68 -10.09 -10.52
C PHE A 182 11.90 -8.69 -11.07
#